data_906c2904d3fe3d502a27cfe02ac3dd32
#
_entry.id   906c2904d3fe3d502a27cfe02ac3dd32
#
_cell.length_a   1.000
_cell.length_b   1.000
_cell.length_c   1.000
_cell.angle_alpha   90.00
_cell.angle_beta   90.00
_cell.angle_gamma   90.00
#
_symmetry.space_group_name_H-M   'P 1'
#
loop_
_entity.id
_entity.type
_entity.pdbx_description
1 polymer ?
#
loop_
_entity_poly.entity_id
_entity_poly.type
_entity_poly.pdbx_seq_one_letter_code
_entity_poly.pdbx_strand_id
1 'polypeptide(L)'
;DPLVPIDEAVTPTFEDESKEKTISGQGTYTIAPDGTVTFTPEKQFVGKPDSITVKRVDKNGTPVTATYSPEFTKVTPTGTGDKTEGLQGQVQEGHVTFTPGHASVPFPAETTPLFDNGLTVKEVLNVGKFEVDANGKITFTPDKQFKGTTPELTLIRADVNGTPVTVKYQAVVKEVVPTGTNITSTGEQGRPQTGKPNFVSGTPGVPLDNDTPATFDDGSKRKVVPNVGIFEVAPDGSVTFTPDKQFVGTPDPVVVKRVDKNGTPVTAKYTPTVEKVTPRATGAQTEGLQGQVQKAKVTFEAGSPQVGFPENSTPIFDTGTTVQEVAKVGKFEVDAEGNVIFTPVKSFVGKTPEVELSRADVNGTVAKANYQATVTAVTPTGTGDQTEGPQGQVQKGRVTFKAGDPKVGFPANSTPVFDTGTNVKEIAKVGKFEVDGEGNVTFTPVKTFVGKTPEIELSRADVNGTAAKANYQATVTAVTPTGTGTKTEGLQGQVQE
;
A
#
# COMPACT_ATOMS: atom_id res chain seq x y z
N ASP A 1 90.07 -19.32 -76.07
CA ASP A 1 91.08 -18.66 -76.87
C ASP A 1 90.45 -17.53 -77.68
N PRO A 2 90.96 -16.31 -77.68
CA PRO A 2 90.43 -15.18 -78.43
C PRO A 2 90.31 -15.42 -79.93
N LEU A 3 91.06 -16.37 -80.46
CA LEU A 3 91.09 -16.75 -81.89
C LEU A 3 89.94 -17.71 -82.24
N VAL A 4 89.34 -18.40 -81.24
CA VAL A 4 88.21 -19.31 -81.42
C VAL A 4 87.13 -18.94 -80.37
N PRO A 5 86.34 -17.88 -80.64
CA PRO A 5 85.35 -17.47 -79.73
C PRO A 5 84.14 -18.44 -79.62
N ILE A 6 83.34 -18.32 -78.62
CA ILE A 6 82.07 -19.05 -78.51
C ILE A 6 81.17 -18.74 -79.72
N ASP A 7 80.54 -19.79 -80.26
CA ASP A 7 79.64 -19.62 -81.41
C ASP A 7 78.29 -19.10 -80.92
N GLU A 8 78.04 -17.82 -81.12
CA GLU A 8 76.78 -17.14 -80.68
C GLU A 8 75.58 -17.53 -81.53
N ALA A 9 75.83 -18.19 -82.70
CA ALA A 9 74.70 -18.69 -83.50
C ALA A 9 74.12 -20.00 -82.90
N VAL A 10 74.86 -20.69 -82.04
CA VAL A 10 74.43 -21.89 -81.37
C VAL A 10 73.94 -21.52 -79.96
N THR A 11 72.67 -21.65 -79.76
CA THR A 11 72.04 -21.34 -78.43
C THR A 11 72.57 -22.33 -77.37
N PRO A 12 72.83 -21.84 -76.14
CA PRO A 12 73.20 -22.72 -75.02
C PRO A 12 72.13 -23.71 -74.69
N THR A 13 72.49 -24.88 -74.21
CA THR A 13 71.57 -25.93 -73.71
C THR A 13 72.13 -26.53 -72.42
N PHE A 14 71.32 -27.31 -71.73
CA PHE A 14 71.86 -28.19 -70.72
C PHE A 14 72.54 -29.41 -71.33
N GLU A 15 73.21 -30.24 -70.52
CA GLU A 15 73.93 -31.40 -70.98
C GLU A 15 73.05 -32.38 -71.76
N ASP A 16 71.78 -32.50 -71.43
CA ASP A 16 70.78 -33.35 -72.09
C ASP A 16 70.18 -32.69 -73.36
N GLU A 17 70.78 -31.58 -73.82
CA GLU A 17 70.31 -30.76 -74.92
C GLU A 17 69.00 -30.05 -74.74
N SER A 18 68.39 -30.15 -73.55
CA SER A 18 67.18 -29.42 -73.18
C SER A 18 67.50 -27.96 -72.86
N LYS A 19 66.41 -27.09 -72.87
CA LYS A 19 66.44 -25.69 -72.40
C LYS A 19 65.66 -25.51 -71.12
N GLU A 20 65.01 -26.55 -70.67
CA GLU A 20 64.24 -26.57 -69.40
C GLU A 20 64.50 -27.95 -68.75
N LYS A 21 64.67 -27.94 -67.41
CA LYS A 21 64.89 -29.17 -66.65
C LYS A 21 64.23 -29.00 -65.27
N THR A 22 63.25 -29.81 -65.01
CA THR A 22 62.57 -29.88 -63.70
C THR A 22 63.26 -30.91 -62.83
N ILE A 23 63.69 -30.53 -61.65
CA ILE A 23 64.12 -31.42 -60.56
C ILE A 23 62.99 -31.59 -59.58
N SER A 24 62.52 -32.81 -59.51
CA SER A 24 61.29 -33.10 -58.62
C SER A 24 61.62 -32.76 -57.18
N GLY A 25 60.66 -32.00 -56.54
CA GLY A 25 60.77 -31.57 -55.15
C GLY A 25 61.77 -30.41 -54.93
N GLN A 26 62.43 -29.90 -56.00
CA GLN A 26 63.41 -28.81 -55.90
C GLN A 26 63.00 -27.58 -56.72
N GLY A 27 62.67 -27.74 -58.01
CA GLY A 27 62.34 -26.65 -58.90
C GLY A 27 62.65 -26.88 -60.33
N THR A 28 62.62 -25.84 -61.18
CA THR A 28 62.87 -25.93 -62.64
C THR A 28 63.97 -24.95 -63.06
N TYR A 29 64.97 -25.46 -63.76
CA TYR A 29 65.94 -24.68 -64.44
C TYR A 29 65.52 -24.36 -65.86
N THR A 30 65.68 -23.09 -66.25
CA THR A 30 65.53 -22.65 -67.65
C THR A 30 66.77 -21.89 -68.09
N ILE A 31 67.12 -22.00 -69.38
CA ILE A 31 68.28 -21.26 -69.96
C ILE A 31 67.80 -20.39 -71.12
N ALA A 32 68.22 -19.11 -71.07
CA ALA A 32 67.92 -18.13 -72.10
C ALA A 32 68.96 -18.22 -73.24
N PRO A 33 68.67 -17.66 -74.44
CA PRO A 33 69.62 -17.69 -75.61
C PRO A 33 70.95 -17.02 -75.32
N ASP A 34 71.03 -16.07 -74.40
CA ASP A 34 72.23 -15.39 -73.95
C ASP A 34 73.07 -16.21 -72.96
N GLY A 35 72.54 -17.36 -72.49
CA GLY A 35 73.20 -18.24 -71.53
C GLY A 35 72.85 -17.97 -70.09
N THR A 36 71.94 -17.02 -69.82
CA THR A 36 71.43 -16.78 -68.49
C THR A 36 70.61 -17.95 -68.01
N VAL A 37 71.00 -18.56 -66.89
CA VAL A 37 70.25 -19.64 -66.20
C VAL A 37 69.39 -19.07 -65.14
N THR A 38 68.09 -19.39 -65.18
CA THR A 38 67.13 -19.09 -64.14
C THR A 38 66.74 -20.39 -63.49
N PHE A 39 66.75 -20.41 -62.14
CA PHE A 39 66.14 -21.48 -61.36
C PHE A 39 64.92 -20.97 -60.64
N THR A 40 63.77 -21.59 -60.88
CA THR A 40 62.53 -21.33 -60.19
C THR A 40 62.28 -22.42 -59.15
N PRO A 41 62.50 -22.15 -57.86
CA PRO A 41 62.34 -23.17 -56.83
C PRO A 41 60.91 -23.56 -56.65
N GLU A 42 60.65 -24.78 -56.21
CA GLU A 42 59.35 -25.10 -55.58
C GLU A 42 59.15 -24.26 -54.29
N LYS A 43 57.93 -23.88 -54.00
CA LYS A 43 57.58 -22.89 -52.93
C LYS A 43 58.18 -23.23 -51.57
N GLN A 44 58.29 -24.51 -51.24
CA GLN A 44 58.82 -24.97 -49.94
C GLN A 44 60.28 -25.44 -49.99
N PHE A 45 60.92 -25.32 -51.13
CA PHE A 45 62.33 -25.79 -51.30
C PHE A 45 63.28 -24.89 -50.51
N VAL A 46 64.19 -25.52 -49.75
CA VAL A 46 65.22 -24.86 -48.94
C VAL A 46 66.52 -25.68 -49.11
N GLY A 47 67.68 -25.00 -49.25
CA GLY A 47 68.96 -25.61 -49.42
C GLY A 47 69.53 -25.45 -50.86
N LYS A 48 70.39 -26.35 -51.24
CA LYS A 48 71.02 -26.35 -52.59
C LYS A 48 70.29 -27.38 -53.45
N PRO A 49 69.70 -26.97 -54.58
CA PRO A 49 69.16 -27.94 -55.52
C PRO A 49 70.33 -28.67 -56.21
N ASP A 50 70.01 -29.79 -56.84
CA ASP A 50 71.01 -30.48 -57.72
C ASP A 50 71.53 -29.48 -58.77
N SER A 51 72.84 -29.36 -58.89
CA SER A 51 73.46 -28.44 -59.85
C SER A 51 73.13 -28.78 -61.28
N ILE A 52 73.08 -27.78 -62.16
CA ILE A 52 72.82 -27.95 -63.57
C ILE A 52 74.07 -27.53 -64.33
N THR A 53 74.50 -28.35 -65.36
CA THR A 53 75.59 -28.01 -66.24
C THR A 53 75.04 -27.42 -67.53
N VAL A 54 75.55 -26.26 -67.89
CA VAL A 54 75.28 -25.55 -69.13
C VAL A 54 76.36 -25.91 -70.17
N LYS A 55 75.96 -26.21 -71.37
CA LYS A 55 76.83 -26.54 -72.51
C LYS A 55 76.70 -25.45 -73.58
N ARG A 56 77.80 -24.93 -74.02
CA ARG A 56 77.95 -24.12 -75.23
C ARG A 56 79.05 -24.72 -76.12
N VAL A 57 79.12 -24.33 -77.37
CA VAL A 57 80.19 -24.73 -78.27
C VAL A 57 80.93 -23.49 -78.79
N ASP A 58 82.20 -23.67 -79.10
CA ASP A 58 82.99 -22.66 -79.80
C ASP A 58 82.75 -22.76 -81.33
N LYS A 59 83.33 -21.85 -82.12
CA LYS A 59 83.22 -21.86 -83.59
C LYS A 59 83.87 -23.08 -84.29
N ASN A 60 84.63 -23.91 -83.56
CA ASN A 60 85.16 -25.19 -84.05
C ASN A 60 84.25 -26.39 -83.69
N GLY A 61 83.12 -26.11 -82.96
CA GLY A 61 82.20 -27.16 -82.46
C GLY A 61 82.67 -27.82 -81.17
N THR A 62 83.73 -27.30 -80.49
CA THR A 62 84.22 -27.84 -79.21
C THR A 62 83.35 -27.45 -78.09
N PRO A 63 82.83 -28.41 -77.32
CA PRO A 63 81.94 -28.08 -76.18
C PRO A 63 82.73 -27.46 -75.00
N VAL A 64 82.13 -26.44 -74.38
CA VAL A 64 82.51 -25.87 -73.10
C VAL A 64 81.33 -25.92 -72.14
N THR A 65 81.61 -26.29 -70.93
CA THR A 65 80.59 -26.46 -69.90
C THR A 65 80.88 -25.57 -68.70
N ALA A 66 79.80 -25.12 -68.07
CA ALA A 66 79.85 -24.42 -66.79
C ALA A 66 78.72 -24.91 -65.91
N THR A 67 78.91 -25.04 -64.59
CA THR A 67 77.92 -25.52 -63.63
C THR A 67 77.34 -24.33 -62.90
N TYR A 68 76.00 -24.33 -62.77
CA TYR A 68 75.26 -23.40 -61.98
C TYR A 68 74.62 -24.09 -60.78
N SER A 69 74.76 -23.51 -59.53
CA SER A 69 74.32 -24.10 -58.29
C SER A 69 73.85 -22.98 -57.37
N PRO A 70 72.59 -22.65 -57.40
CA PRO A 70 72.00 -21.67 -56.46
C PRO A 70 71.88 -22.27 -55.07
N GLU A 71 71.66 -21.40 -54.08
CA GLU A 71 71.36 -21.78 -52.72
C GLU A 71 70.14 -20.95 -52.17
N PHE A 72 69.19 -21.63 -51.52
CA PHE A 72 67.98 -21.03 -50.97
C PHE A 72 67.98 -21.15 -49.47
N THR A 73 67.88 -20.01 -48.81
CA THR A 73 67.77 -19.94 -47.36
C THR A 73 66.29 -19.99 -46.92
N LYS A 74 66.07 -20.63 -45.80
CA LYS A 74 64.67 -20.71 -45.20
C LYS A 74 64.17 -19.33 -44.85
N VAL A 75 62.91 -19.03 -45.27
CA VAL A 75 62.21 -17.85 -44.89
C VAL A 75 61.08 -18.28 -43.91
N THR A 76 61.06 -17.70 -42.70
CA THR A 76 60.11 -18.07 -41.67
C THR A 76 59.35 -16.81 -41.22
N PRO A 77 58.03 -16.71 -41.50
CA PRO A 77 57.23 -15.62 -41.00
C PRO A 77 57.09 -15.73 -39.49
N THR A 78 56.83 -14.60 -38.84
CA THR A 78 56.58 -14.49 -37.38
C THR A 78 55.29 -13.84 -37.12
N GLY A 79 54.77 -13.95 -35.89
CA GLY A 79 53.52 -13.28 -35.44
C GLY A 79 53.51 -13.06 -33.95
N THR A 80 52.69 -12.11 -33.55
CA THR A 80 52.44 -11.79 -32.13
C THR A 80 50.96 -11.95 -31.82
N GLY A 81 50.66 -12.70 -30.78
CA GLY A 81 49.32 -12.88 -30.25
C GLY A 81 48.87 -11.70 -29.42
N ASP A 82 47.65 -11.75 -28.96
CA ASP A 82 47.07 -10.69 -28.11
C ASP A 82 46.17 -11.27 -27.02
N LYS A 83 45.99 -10.49 -25.94
CA LYS A 83 45.08 -10.75 -24.85
C LYS A 83 44.26 -9.49 -24.54
N THR A 84 42.95 -9.67 -24.41
CA THR A 84 42.06 -8.56 -24.07
C THR A 84 41.33 -8.80 -22.74
N GLU A 85 40.89 -7.74 -22.13
CA GLU A 85 40.09 -7.78 -20.91
C GLU A 85 38.92 -6.80 -21.05
N GLY A 86 37.73 -7.24 -20.70
CA GLY A 86 36.52 -6.43 -20.76
C GLY A 86 35.47 -6.88 -19.76
N LEU A 87 34.35 -6.19 -19.74
CA LEU A 87 33.21 -6.47 -18.83
C LEU A 87 32.25 -7.45 -19.48
N GLN A 88 31.53 -8.19 -18.66
CA GLN A 88 30.46 -9.11 -19.07
C GLN A 88 29.47 -8.42 -20.00
N GLY A 89 29.15 -9.07 -21.13
CA GLY A 89 28.23 -8.56 -22.15
C GLY A 89 28.79 -7.45 -23.05
N GLN A 90 30.05 -7.00 -22.85
CA GLN A 90 30.69 -5.99 -23.71
C GLN A 90 31.57 -6.63 -24.75
N VAL A 91 31.47 -6.13 -25.98
CA VAL A 91 32.37 -6.51 -27.10
C VAL A 91 33.78 -6.08 -26.76
N GLN A 92 34.77 -6.98 -27.05
CA GLN A 92 36.20 -6.69 -26.89
C GLN A 92 36.87 -6.69 -28.28
N GLU A 93 37.83 -5.80 -28.44
CA GLU A 93 38.63 -5.73 -29.65
C GLU A 93 40.10 -6.01 -29.30
N GLY A 94 40.70 -6.95 -30.02
CA GLY A 94 42.10 -7.28 -29.93
C GLY A 94 42.78 -7.17 -31.28
N HIS A 95 44.12 -7.26 -31.31
CA HIS A 95 44.88 -7.16 -32.56
C HIS A 95 46.09 -8.12 -32.55
N VAL A 96 46.03 -9.13 -33.41
CA VAL A 96 47.18 -10.02 -33.66
C VAL A 96 47.94 -9.53 -34.87
N THR A 97 49.28 -9.68 -34.86
CA THR A 97 50.13 -9.25 -35.95
C THR A 97 50.84 -10.43 -36.62
N PHE A 98 51.07 -10.29 -37.91
CA PHE A 98 51.80 -11.25 -38.73
C PHE A 98 52.84 -10.47 -39.53
N THR A 99 54.10 -10.92 -39.42
CA THR A 99 55.25 -10.28 -40.10
C THR A 99 55.89 -11.27 -41.07
N PRO A 100 55.99 -10.94 -42.36
CA PRO A 100 56.68 -11.79 -43.33
C PRO A 100 58.17 -12.05 -42.92
N GLY A 101 58.71 -13.24 -43.18
CA GLY A 101 60.06 -13.57 -42.85
C GLY A 101 61.09 -12.83 -43.77
N HIS A 102 60.69 -12.41 -44.96
CA HIS A 102 61.44 -11.58 -45.90
C HIS A 102 60.46 -10.76 -46.76
N ALA A 103 60.89 -9.56 -47.16
CA ALA A 103 60.03 -8.65 -47.96
C ALA A 103 59.65 -9.27 -49.33
N SER A 104 60.49 -10.10 -49.91
CA SER A 104 60.22 -10.79 -51.19
C SER A 104 59.34 -12.06 -51.03
N VAL A 105 58.96 -12.42 -49.80
CA VAL A 105 58.06 -13.55 -49.48
C VAL A 105 56.95 -13.02 -48.57
N PRO A 106 56.10 -12.13 -49.10
CA PRO A 106 55.01 -11.54 -48.31
C PRO A 106 53.89 -12.54 -48.05
N PHE A 107 52.98 -12.16 -47.25
CA PHE A 107 51.62 -12.81 -47.20
C PHE A 107 50.90 -12.49 -48.50
N PRO A 108 50.08 -13.40 -49.05
CA PRO A 108 49.27 -13.10 -50.23
C PRO A 108 48.37 -11.90 -49.97
N ALA A 109 48.29 -11.00 -50.98
CA ALA A 109 47.36 -9.84 -50.88
C ALA A 109 45.97 -10.34 -50.69
N GLU A 110 45.19 -9.59 -49.85
CA GLU A 110 43.78 -9.85 -49.57
C GLU A 110 43.48 -11.18 -48.81
N THR A 111 44.48 -11.85 -48.28
CA THR A 111 44.23 -13.01 -47.39
C THR A 111 44.00 -12.57 -45.95
N THR A 112 42.91 -13.05 -45.37
CA THR A 112 42.59 -12.88 -43.94
C THR A 112 43.20 -14.02 -43.13
N PRO A 113 43.73 -13.77 -41.94
CA PRO A 113 44.07 -14.82 -41.01
C PRO A 113 42.85 -15.69 -40.71
N LEU A 114 43.04 -16.97 -40.49
CA LEU A 114 41.95 -17.91 -40.21
C LEU A 114 42.12 -18.50 -38.82
N PHE A 115 41.02 -18.74 -38.14
CA PHE A 115 41.04 -19.59 -36.96
C PHE A 115 41.36 -21.05 -37.31
N ASP A 116 41.61 -21.87 -36.31
CA ASP A 116 41.91 -23.30 -36.45
C ASP A 116 40.81 -24.13 -37.11
N ASN A 117 39.57 -23.58 -37.21
CA ASN A 117 38.48 -24.16 -37.98
C ASN A 117 38.50 -23.81 -39.48
N GLY A 118 39.51 -23.07 -39.93
CA GLY A 118 39.69 -22.65 -41.34
C GLY A 118 38.79 -21.49 -41.76
N LEU A 119 38.12 -20.79 -40.83
CA LEU A 119 37.19 -19.69 -41.09
C LEU A 119 37.70 -18.40 -40.43
N THR A 120 37.15 -17.27 -40.87
CA THR A 120 37.34 -15.95 -40.25
C THR A 120 36.42 -15.71 -39.05
N VAL A 121 35.52 -16.65 -38.78
CA VAL A 121 34.56 -16.62 -37.67
C VAL A 121 34.65 -17.92 -36.89
N LYS A 122 34.67 -17.80 -35.56
CA LYS A 122 34.64 -18.96 -34.67
C LYS A 122 33.65 -18.72 -33.54
N GLU A 123 32.65 -19.58 -33.41
CA GLU A 123 31.75 -19.61 -32.29
C GLU A 123 32.20 -20.66 -31.27
N VAL A 124 32.19 -20.27 -30.00
CA VAL A 124 32.50 -21.16 -28.87
C VAL A 124 31.29 -21.19 -27.97
N LEU A 125 30.68 -22.36 -27.84
CA LEU A 125 29.43 -22.58 -27.11
C LEU A 125 29.55 -22.06 -25.68
N ASN A 126 28.55 -21.26 -25.24
CA ASN A 126 28.46 -20.60 -23.92
C ASN A 126 29.63 -19.64 -23.62
N VAL A 127 30.40 -19.24 -24.63
CA VAL A 127 31.48 -18.25 -24.50
C VAL A 127 31.20 -17.04 -25.38
N GLY A 128 30.90 -17.26 -26.67
CA GLY A 128 30.59 -16.19 -27.59
C GLY A 128 31.19 -16.38 -28.98
N LYS A 129 31.16 -15.32 -29.79
CA LYS A 129 31.56 -15.27 -31.19
C LYS A 129 32.87 -14.46 -31.35
N PHE A 130 33.83 -15.02 -32.11
CA PHE A 130 35.08 -14.37 -32.48
C PHE A 130 35.11 -14.15 -34.00
N GLU A 131 35.51 -12.96 -34.42
CA GLU A 131 35.67 -12.59 -35.84
C GLU A 131 37.02 -11.95 -36.03
N VAL A 132 37.73 -12.29 -37.13
CA VAL A 132 39.03 -11.69 -37.47
C VAL A 132 38.92 -11.03 -38.84
N ASP A 133 39.50 -9.84 -39.00
CA ASP A 133 39.59 -9.12 -40.26
C ASP A 133 40.94 -9.36 -40.95
N ALA A 134 41.08 -8.82 -42.17
CA ALA A 134 42.29 -8.95 -42.97
C ALA A 134 43.56 -8.30 -42.33
N ASN A 135 43.37 -7.35 -41.42
CA ASN A 135 44.42 -6.65 -40.71
C ASN A 135 44.82 -7.36 -39.40
N GLY A 136 44.14 -8.44 -39.03
CA GLY A 136 44.38 -9.15 -37.78
C GLY A 136 43.66 -8.55 -36.57
N LYS A 137 42.70 -7.61 -36.78
CA LYS A 137 41.80 -7.14 -35.73
C LYS A 137 40.80 -8.26 -35.39
N ILE A 138 40.72 -8.61 -34.12
CA ILE A 138 39.79 -9.59 -33.60
C ILE A 138 38.68 -8.86 -32.88
N THR A 139 37.45 -9.19 -33.23
CA THR A 139 36.23 -8.75 -32.48
C THR A 139 35.69 -9.94 -31.74
N PHE A 140 35.65 -9.87 -30.41
CA PHE A 140 35.03 -10.86 -29.54
C PHE A 140 33.72 -10.34 -28.98
N THR A 141 32.62 -10.99 -29.33
CA THR A 141 31.29 -10.73 -28.79
C THR A 141 30.96 -11.84 -27.81
N PRO A 142 31.09 -11.59 -26.48
CA PRO A 142 30.79 -12.60 -25.49
C PRO A 142 29.30 -12.90 -25.41
N ASP A 143 28.95 -14.13 -25.06
CA ASP A 143 27.58 -14.45 -24.60
C ASP A 143 27.25 -13.62 -23.33
N LYS A 144 26.04 -13.16 -23.22
CA LYS A 144 25.61 -12.21 -22.15
C LYS A 144 25.92 -12.71 -20.75
N GLN A 145 25.88 -14.01 -20.52
CA GLN A 145 26.12 -14.61 -19.20
C GLN A 145 27.55 -15.12 -19.03
N PHE A 146 28.41 -15.09 -20.09
CA PHE A 146 29.77 -15.56 -19.99
C PHE A 146 30.63 -14.64 -19.10
N LYS A 147 31.40 -15.26 -18.22
CA LYS A 147 32.39 -14.62 -17.35
C LYS A 147 33.59 -15.55 -17.17
N GLY A 148 34.78 -14.99 -17.02
CA GLY A 148 36.01 -15.72 -16.87
C GLY A 148 36.90 -15.63 -18.10
N THR A 149 37.84 -16.57 -18.25
CA THR A 149 38.84 -16.59 -19.34
C THR A 149 38.34 -17.49 -20.46
N THR A 150 38.41 -17.01 -21.70
CA THR A 150 38.08 -17.81 -22.90
C THR A 150 39.11 -18.91 -23.12
N PRO A 151 38.75 -19.98 -23.83
CA PRO A 151 39.79 -20.84 -24.43
C PRO A 151 40.80 -20.00 -25.25
N GLU A 152 42.03 -20.44 -25.27
CA GLU A 152 43.05 -19.85 -26.14
C GLU A 152 42.77 -20.23 -27.59
N LEU A 153 42.57 -19.25 -28.47
CA LEU A 153 42.29 -19.46 -29.89
C LEU A 153 43.58 -19.33 -30.70
N THR A 154 43.74 -20.22 -31.69
CA THR A 154 44.86 -20.19 -32.62
C THR A 154 44.42 -19.55 -33.93
N LEU A 155 45.18 -18.56 -34.42
CA LEU A 155 45.00 -17.98 -35.74
C LEU A 155 46.22 -18.36 -36.61
N ILE A 156 45.97 -18.62 -37.88
CA ILE A 156 46.95 -19.12 -38.84
C ILE A 156 46.93 -18.21 -40.06
N ARG A 157 48.13 -17.86 -40.56
CA ARG A 157 48.36 -17.20 -41.87
C ARG A 157 49.57 -17.82 -42.55
N ALA A 158 49.51 -18.04 -43.84
CA ALA A 158 50.62 -18.57 -44.60
C ALA A 158 51.19 -17.53 -45.59
N ASP A 159 52.51 -17.50 -45.77
CA ASP A 159 53.15 -16.65 -46.78
C ASP A 159 52.92 -17.17 -48.23
N VAL A 160 53.37 -16.45 -49.23
CA VAL A 160 53.20 -16.84 -50.64
C VAL A 160 53.86 -18.19 -50.99
N ASN A 161 54.78 -18.66 -50.16
CA ASN A 161 55.37 -19.99 -50.26
C ASN A 161 54.54 -21.08 -49.59
N GLY A 162 53.52 -20.70 -48.82
CA GLY A 162 52.71 -21.62 -48.05
C GLY A 162 53.28 -21.93 -46.66
N THR A 163 54.35 -21.20 -46.20
CA THR A 163 54.85 -21.38 -44.84
C THR A 163 53.91 -20.80 -43.80
N PRO A 164 53.35 -21.63 -42.92
CA PRO A 164 52.36 -21.13 -41.92
C PRO A 164 53.07 -20.46 -40.76
N VAL A 165 52.42 -19.46 -40.22
CA VAL A 165 52.68 -18.88 -38.90
C VAL A 165 51.44 -18.88 -38.08
N THR A 166 51.56 -19.18 -36.80
CA THR A 166 50.42 -19.24 -35.84
C THR A 166 50.61 -18.21 -34.73
N VAL A 167 49.50 -17.59 -34.33
CA VAL A 167 49.44 -16.68 -33.17
C VAL A 167 48.30 -17.11 -32.27
N LYS A 168 48.30 -16.63 -31.02
CA LYS A 168 47.29 -16.95 -30.02
C LYS A 168 46.51 -15.70 -29.64
N TYR A 169 45.20 -15.89 -29.41
CA TYR A 169 44.34 -14.86 -28.85
C TYR A 169 43.55 -15.43 -27.67
N GLN A 170 43.39 -14.64 -26.61
CA GLN A 170 42.61 -14.98 -25.44
C GLN A 170 41.94 -13.73 -24.86
N ALA A 171 40.68 -13.85 -24.41
CA ALA A 171 39.97 -12.77 -23.75
C ALA A 171 39.64 -13.13 -22.30
N VAL A 172 39.62 -12.13 -21.44
CA VAL A 172 39.11 -12.23 -20.06
C VAL A 172 37.86 -11.37 -19.92
N VAL A 173 36.78 -11.95 -19.40
CA VAL A 173 35.52 -11.28 -19.18
C VAL A 173 35.29 -11.17 -17.68
N LYS A 174 35.28 -9.94 -17.17
CA LYS A 174 34.99 -9.63 -15.76
C LYS A 174 33.50 -9.62 -15.51
N GLU A 175 33.09 -10.23 -14.40
CA GLU A 175 31.70 -10.27 -13.96
C GLU A 175 31.18 -8.85 -13.67
N VAL A 176 29.92 -8.59 -14.05
CA VAL A 176 29.18 -7.38 -13.71
C VAL A 176 27.99 -7.78 -12.83
N VAL A 177 27.97 -7.24 -11.61
CA VAL A 177 26.92 -7.57 -10.62
C VAL A 177 26.15 -6.30 -10.26
N PRO A 178 24.86 -6.20 -10.62
CA PRO A 178 24.00 -5.13 -10.14
C PRO A 178 23.74 -5.28 -8.65
N THR A 179 23.45 -4.17 -7.96
CA THR A 179 23.17 -4.14 -6.52
C THR A 179 21.77 -3.62 -6.23
N GLY A 180 21.16 -4.11 -5.15
CA GLY A 180 19.85 -3.69 -4.66
C GLY A 180 19.90 -3.26 -3.21
N THR A 181 19.25 -2.14 -2.89
CA THR A 181 19.13 -1.62 -1.53
C THR A 181 17.69 -1.78 -1.04
N ASN A 182 17.55 -2.37 0.14
CA ASN A 182 16.26 -2.57 0.78
C ASN A 182 15.62 -1.23 1.18
N ILE A 183 14.29 -1.21 1.23
CA ILE A 183 13.51 -0.05 1.65
C ILE A 183 12.44 -0.45 2.65
N THR A 184 12.11 0.47 3.54
CA THR A 184 10.99 0.36 4.47
C THR A 184 10.02 1.52 4.26
N SER A 185 8.79 1.35 4.68
CA SER A 185 7.82 2.44 4.81
C SER A 185 7.03 2.31 6.10
N THR A 186 6.43 3.39 6.56
CA THR A 186 5.53 3.41 7.71
C THR A 186 4.26 4.16 7.31
N GLY A 187 3.10 3.62 7.67
CA GLY A 187 1.82 4.23 7.36
C GLY A 187 0.74 3.80 8.33
N GLU A 188 -0.40 4.45 8.26
CA GLU A 188 -1.52 4.23 9.15
C GLU A 188 -2.32 2.98 8.77
N GLN A 189 -2.94 2.37 9.75
CA GLN A 189 -3.83 1.21 9.62
C GLN A 189 -4.89 1.46 8.52
N GLY A 190 -5.03 0.47 7.61
CA GLY A 190 -5.97 0.51 6.50
C GLY A 190 -5.59 1.44 5.35
N ARG A 191 -4.42 2.10 5.38
CA ARG A 191 -3.96 3.01 4.33
C ARG A 191 -2.87 2.37 3.46
N PRO A 192 -2.99 2.44 2.12
CA PRO A 192 -1.94 1.97 1.23
C PRO A 192 -0.61 2.70 1.44
N GLN A 193 0.49 1.97 1.28
CA GLN A 193 1.85 2.49 1.37
C GLN A 193 2.61 2.11 0.10
N THR A 194 3.57 2.92 -0.28
CA THR A 194 4.45 2.64 -1.41
C THR A 194 5.90 2.71 -1.00
N GLY A 195 6.70 1.73 -1.42
CA GLY A 195 8.14 1.73 -1.28
C GLY A 195 8.80 1.41 -2.61
N LYS A 196 9.92 2.06 -2.91
CA LYS A 196 10.70 1.80 -4.11
C LYS A 196 12.11 1.39 -3.72
N PRO A 197 12.42 0.06 -3.71
CA PRO A 197 13.79 -0.40 -3.54
C PRO A 197 14.70 0.22 -4.60
N ASN A 198 15.91 0.58 -4.22
CA ASN A 198 16.85 1.16 -5.16
C ASN A 198 17.69 0.05 -5.80
N PHE A 199 17.75 0.05 -7.13
CA PHE A 199 18.55 -0.89 -7.91
C PHE A 199 19.59 -0.10 -8.71
N VAL A 200 20.86 -0.52 -8.62
CA VAL A 200 21.98 0.13 -9.30
C VAL A 200 22.66 -0.89 -10.20
N SER A 201 22.92 -0.52 -11.44
CA SER A 201 23.70 -1.33 -12.38
C SER A 201 25.13 -1.53 -11.86
N GLY A 202 25.73 -2.70 -12.16
CA GLY A 202 27.11 -2.98 -11.77
C GLY A 202 28.12 -2.10 -12.51
N THR A 203 27.76 -1.58 -13.69
CA THR A 203 28.50 -0.62 -14.48
C THR A 203 27.57 0.15 -15.41
N PRO A 204 27.89 1.39 -15.79
CA PRO A 204 27.13 2.13 -16.80
C PRO A 204 27.03 1.41 -18.16
N GLY A 205 28.04 0.62 -18.52
CA GLY A 205 28.06 -0.15 -19.78
C GLY A 205 27.08 -1.34 -19.81
N VAL A 206 26.58 -1.77 -18.66
CA VAL A 206 25.56 -2.83 -18.52
C VAL A 206 24.44 -2.31 -17.62
N PRO A 207 23.54 -1.47 -18.15
CA PRO A 207 22.47 -0.88 -17.35
C PRO A 207 21.41 -1.92 -16.94
N LEU A 208 20.58 -1.56 -15.99
CA LEU A 208 19.37 -2.33 -15.69
C LEU A 208 18.48 -2.42 -16.94
N ASP A 209 17.85 -3.58 -17.12
CA ASP A 209 16.93 -3.79 -18.23
C ASP A 209 15.55 -3.23 -17.88
N ASN A 210 15.20 -2.10 -18.48
CA ASN A 210 13.91 -1.46 -18.31
C ASN A 210 12.80 -2.06 -19.18
N ASP A 211 13.15 -2.88 -20.17
CA ASP A 211 12.19 -3.59 -21.02
C ASP A 211 11.67 -4.86 -20.33
N THR A 212 12.43 -5.39 -19.36
CA THR A 212 12.00 -6.49 -18.50
C THR A 212 11.38 -5.93 -17.21
N PRO A 213 10.03 -6.05 -17.03
CA PRO A 213 9.36 -5.55 -15.84
C PRO A 213 9.87 -6.21 -14.57
N ALA A 214 9.91 -5.44 -13.48
CA ALA A 214 10.17 -6.00 -12.16
C ALA A 214 9.08 -7.00 -11.74
N THR A 215 9.47 -8.00 -10.97
CA THR A 215 8.58 -9.01 -10.38
C THR A 215 8.97 -9.26 -8.92
N PHE A 216 8.13 -9.96 -8.20
CA PHE A 216 8.56 -10.61 -6.96
C PHE A 216 9.49 -11.80 -7.27
N ASP A 217 10.10 -12.35 -6.23
CA ASP A 217 11.06 -13.47 -6.32
C ASP A 217 10.46 -14.73 -6.96
N ASP A 218 9.15 -14.95 -6.80
CA ASP A 218 8.39 -16.04 -7.41
C ASP A 218 7.94 -15.76 -8.85
N GLY A 219 8.29 -14.61 -9.42
CA GLY A 219 7.90 -14.18 -10.77
C GLY A 219 6.51 -13.53 -10.85
N SER A 220 5.75 -13.47 -9.75
CA SER A 220 4.45 -12.80 -9.71
C SER A 220 4.59 -11.28 -9.66
N LYS A 221 3.51 -10.56 -10.03
CA LYS A 221 3.40 -9.10 -9.87
C LYS A 221 2.49 -8.71 -8.72
N ARG A 222 1.81 -9.69 -8.12
CA ARG A 222 0.86 -9.49 -7.04
C ARG A 222 0.96 -10.63 -6.05
N LYS A 223 1.12 -10.30 -4.76
CA LYS A 223 1.09 -11.26 -3.64
C LYS A 223 -0.03 -10.91 -2.68
N VAL A 224 -0.86 -11.88 -2.37
CA VAL A 224 -1.91 -11.77 -1.35
C VAL A 224 -1.44 -12.54 -0.12
N VAL A 225 -1.32 -11.82 1.00
CA VAL A 225 -0.94 -12.42 2.29
C VAL A 225 -2.17 -12.37 3.20
N PRO A 226 -2.78 -13.52 3.52
CA PRO A 226 -4.02 -13.56 4.32
C PRO A 226 -3.88 -12.83 5.66
N ASN A 227 -4.88 -12.01 6.02
CA ASN A 227 -4.94 -11.19 7.23
C ASN A 227 -3.82 -10.13 7.35
N VAL A 228 -3.07 -9.89 6.30
CA VAL A 228 -2.01 -8.88 6.21
C VAL A 228 -2.35 -7.84 5.16
N GLY A 229 -2.60 -8.30 3.91
CA GLY A 229 -2.91 -7.40 2.81
C GLY A 229 -2.37 -7.87 1.47
N ILE A 230 -2.25 -6.92 0.55
CA ILE A 230 -1.88 -7.17 -0.84
C ILE A 230 -0.65 -6.35 -1.20
N PHE A 231 0.35 -7.00 -1.81
CA PHE A 231 1.51 -6.35 -2.41
C PHE A 231 1.40 -6.40 -3.93
N GLU A 232 1.68 -5.28 -4.58
CA GLU A 232 1.71 -5.17 -6.03
C GLU A 232 2.99 -4.46 -6.46
N VAL A 233 3.75 -5.06 -7.40
CA VAL A 233 4.98 -4.48 -7.92
C VAL A 233 4.76 -3.89 -9.31
N ALA A 234 5.15 -2.64 -9.48
CA ALA A 234 5.13 -1.94 -10.75
C ALA A 234 6.36 -2.31 -11.62
N PRO A 235 6.32 -2.08 -12.95
CA PRO A 235 7.43 -2.39 -13.84
C PRO A 235 8.78 -1.78 -13.45
N ASP A 236 8.78 -0.63 -12.79
CA ASP A 236 9.97 0.09 -12.34
C ASP A 236 10.54 -0.42 -10.99
N GLY A 237 9.86 -1.39 -10.37
CA GLY A 237 10.23 -1.99 -9.09
C GLY A 237 9.64 -1.31 -7.86
N SER A 238 8.82 -0.27 -8.02
CA SER A 238 8.04 0.28 -6.89
C SER A 238 6.97 -0.72 -6.46
N VAL A 239 6.77 -0.84 -5.15
CA VAL A 239 5.82 -1.76 -4.55
C VAL A 239 4.75 -0.96 -3.82
N THR A 240 3.49 -1.22 -4.13
CA THR A 240 2.35 -0.75 -3.35
C THR A 240 1.89 -1.86 -2.42
N PHE A 241 1.81 -1.56 -1.14
CA PHE A 241 1.23 -2.43 -0.12
C PHE A 241 -0.12 -1.85 0.32
N THR A 242 -1.18 -2.61 0.16
CA THR A 242 -2.53 -2.30 0.65
C THR A 242 -2.82 -3.23 1.83
N PRO A 243 -2.72 -2.74 3.07
CA PRO A 243 -2.99 -3.57 4.25
C PRO A 243 -4.48 -3.92 4.37
N ASP A 244 -4.76 -5.06 4.95
CA ASP A 244 -6.10 -5.37 5.43
C ASP A 244 -6.48 -4.36 6.51
N LYS A 245 -7.76 -3.98 6.57
CA LYS A 245 -8.27 -2.91 7.45
C LYS A 245 -7.91 -3.08 8.93
N GLN A 246 -7.81 -4.32 9.40
CA GLN A 246 -7.48 -4.63 10.79
C GLN A 246 -6.01 -4.98 11.02
N PHE A 247 -5.20 -5.05 9.96
CA PHE A 247 -3.79 -5.37 10.11
C PHE A 247 -3.01 -4.22 10.76
N VAL A 248 -2.19 -4.57 11.74
CA VAL A 248 -1.25 -3.66 12.45
C VAL A 248 0.06 -4.40 12.67
N GLY A 249 1.17 -3.72 12.51
CA GLY A 249 2.51 -4.28 12.68
C GLY A 249 3.31 -4.34 11.39
N THR A 250 4.38 -5.15 11.40
CA THR A 250 5.31 -5.27 10.27
C THR A 250 5.21 -6.70 9.73
N PRO A 251 4.76 -6.89 8.50
CA PRO A 251 4.71 -8.21 7.88
C PRO A 251 6.10 -8.65 7.43
N ASP A 252 6.22 -9.92 7.02
CA ASP A 252 7.43 -10.41 6.37
C ASP A 252 7.73 -9.58 5.10
N PRO A 253 9.01 -9.29 4.83
CA PRO A 253 9.40 -8.51 3.67
C PRO A 253 9.09 -9.24 2.36
N VAL A 254 8.66 -8.49 1.35
CA VAL A 254 8.59 -9.00 -0.01
C VAL A 254 9.90 -8.71 -0.75
N VAL A 255 10.34 -9.66 -1.58
CA VAL A 255 11.56 -9.55 -2.37
C VAL A 255 11.20 -9.12 -3.78
N VAL A 256 11.73 -7.97 -4.21
CA VAL A 256 11.59 -7.46 -5.58
C VAL A 256 12.81 -7.87 -6.38
N LYS A 257 12.59 -8.39 -7.58
CA LYS A 257 13.61 -8.86 -8.52
C LYS A 257 13.60 -7.99 -9.77
N ARG A 258 14.78 -7.59 -10.21
CA ARG A 258 15.07 -6.99 -11.52
C ARG A 258 16.23 -7.71 -12.19
N VAL A 259 16.49 -7.42 -13.44
CA VAL A 259 17.64 -7.92 -14.19
C VAL A 259 18.37 -6.76 -14.87
N ASP A 260 19.64 -6.94 -15.16
CA ASP A 260 20.38 -6.05 -16.05
C ASP A 260 20.25 -6.48 -17.53
N LYS A 261 20.86 -5.74 -18.47
CA LYS A 261 20.82 -6.05 -19.91
C LYS A 261 21.51 -7.37 -20.28
N ASN A 262 22.34 -7.91 -19.39
CA ASN A 262 22.90 -9.26 -19.52
C ASN A 262 21.95 -10.35 -19.02
N GLY A 263 20.87 -10.00 -18.31
CA GLY A 263 19.97 -10.93 -17.65
C GLY A 263 20.44 -11.33 -16.26
N THR A 264 21.45 -10.64 -15.67
CA THR A 264 21.91 -10.91 -14.30
C THR A 264 20.85 -10.42 -13.31
N PRO A 265 20.32 -11.30 -12.44
CA PRO A 265 19.30 -10.91 -11.49
C PRO A 265 19.87 -10.09 -10.34
N VAL A 266 19.07 -9.14 -9.86
CA VAL A 266 19.30 -8.37 -8.65
C VAL A 266 18.01 -8.33 -7.83
N THR A 267 18.14 -8.42 -6.51
CA THR A 267 17.01 -8.42 -5.60
C THR A 267 17.17 -7.36 -4.52
N ALA A 268 16.05 -6.85 -4.04
CA ALA A 268 15.99 -5.99 -2.86
C ALA A 268 14.66 -6.21 -2.13
N LYS A 269 14.63 -5.94 -0.83
CA LYS A 269 13.46 -6.17 0.02
C LYS A 269 12.68 -4.87 0.24
N TYR A 270 11.37 -5.00 0.30
CA TYR A 270 10.47 -3.98 0.80
C TYR A 270 9.75 -4.48 2.04
N THR A 271 9.78 -3.68 3.12
CA THR A 271 9.16 -3.99 4.41
C THR A 271 8.31 -2.80 4.86
N PRO A 272 6.99 -2.87 4.74
CA PRO A 272 6.10 -1.85 5.30
C PRO A 272 5.86 -2.09 6.80
N THR A 273 5.58 -1.02 7.54
CA THR A 273 5.07 -1.06 8.91
C THR A 273 3.73 -0.35 8.96
N VAL A 274 2.72 -0.95 9.58
CA VAL A 274 1.39 -0.38 9.76
C VAL A 274 1.21 0.01 11.21
N GLU A 275 1.02 1.30 11.44
CA GLU A 275 0.75 1.86 12.76
C GLU A 275 -0.74 1.83 13.07
N LYS A 276 -1.07 1.44 14.33
CA LYS A 276 -2.44 1.36 14.80
C LYS A 276 -3.08 2.76 14.84
N VAL A 277 -4.30 2.86 14.32
CA VAL A 277 -5.16 4.03 14.45
C VAL A 277 -6.30 3.69 15.40
N THR A 278 -6.47 4.49 16.46
CA THR A 278 -7.49 4.26 17.47
C THR A 278 -8.37 5.51 17.63
N PRO A 279 -9.64 5.46 17.22
CA PRO A 279 -10.58 6.55 17.47
C PRO A 279 -10.89 6.63 18.96
N ARG A 280 -11.33 7.80 19.43
CA ARG A 280 -11.67 8.09 20.81
C ARG A 280 -13.12 8.53 20.93
N ALA A 281 -13.70 8.38 22.13
CA ALA A 281 -15.01 8.91 22.44
C ALA A 281 -15.03 9.46 23.87
N THR A 282 -15.83 10.50 24.06
CA THR A 282 -16.05 11.13 25.37
C THR A 282 -17.53 11.10 25.70
N GLY A 283 -17.85 10.51 26.83
CA GLY A 283 -19.23 10.41 27.35
C GLY A 283 -19.77 11.71 27.87
N ALA A 284 -21.05 11.67 28.25
CA ALA A 284 -21.72 12.82 28.80
C ALA A 284 -22.64 12.42 29.96
N GLN A 285 -22.89 13.35 30.85
CA GLN A 285 -23.87 13.24 31.93
C GLN A 285 -24.80 14.46 31.93
N THR A 286 -26.05 14.25 32.33
CA THR A 286 -27.03 15.34 32.46
C THR A 286 -27.77 15.23 33.75
N GLU A 287 -28.33 16.37 34.19
CA GLU A 287 -29.25 16.47 35.33
C GLU A 287 -30.46 17.30 34.91
N GLY A 288 -31.62 16.85 35.27
CA GLY A 288 -32.87 17.54 34.93
C GLY A 288 -34.02 17.16 35.87
N LEU A 289 -35.12 17.89 35.76
CA LEU A 289 -36.30 17.68 36.61
C LEU A 289 -37.14 16.49 36.10
N GLN A 290 -37.85 15.88 36.99
CA GLN A 290 -38.82 14.82 36.70
C GLN A 290 -39.75 15.19 35.53
N GLY A 291 -39.82 14.29 34.53
CA GLY A 291 -40.63 14.48 33.33
C GLY A 291 -40.05 15.42 32.28
N GLN A 292 -38.90 16.07 32.53
CA GLN A 292 -38.25 16.96 31.56
C GLN A 292 -37.29 16.20 30.67
N VAL A 293 -37.32 16.47 29.34
CA VAL A 293 -36.37 15.96 28.36
C VAL A 293 -34.97 16.53 28.61
N GLN A 294 -33.96 15.69 28.61
CA GLN A 294 -32.56 16.08 28.78
C GLN A 294 -31.77 15.87 27.47
N LYS A 295 -30.81 16.74 27.19
CA LYS A 295 -30.00 16.68 25.98
C LYS A 295 -28.52 16.84 26.33
N ALA A 296 -27.69 16.04 25.74
CA ALA A 296 -26.23 16.14 25.81
C ALA A 296 -25.58 15.72 24.51
N LYS A 297 -24.31 16.00 24.38
CA LYS A 297 -23.49 15.54 23.24
C LYS A 297 -22.44 14.55 23.72
N VAL A 298 -22.44 13.34 23.19
CA VAL A 298 -21.36 12.37 23.25
C VAL A 298 -20.46 12.62 22.03
N THR A 299 -19.18 12.82 22.24
CA THR A 299 -18.26 13.16 21.15
C THR A 299 -17.47 11.93 20.72
N PHE A 300 -17.24 11.83 19.41
CA PHE A 300 -16.40 10.81 18.78
C PHE A 300 -15.34 11.51 17.96
N GLU A 301 -14.08 11.17 18.19
CA GLU A 301 -12.92 11.74 17.51
C GLU A 301 -12.19 10.65 16.71
N ALA A 302 -11.90 10.94 15.44
CA ALA A 302 -11.10 10.06 14.62
C ALA A 302 -9.70 9.91 15.20
N GLY A 303 -9.11 8.73 15.08
CA GLY A 303 -7.74 8.48 15.52
C GLY A 303 -6.70 9.15 14.64
N SER A 304 -7.07 9.47 13.40
CA SER A 304 -6.28 10.20 12.42
C SER A 304 -7.21 10.93 11.45
N PRO A 305 -6.81 12.08 10.90
CA PRO A 305 -7.59 12.79 9.86
C PRO A 305 -7.84 11.93 8.60
N GLN A 306 -6.97 10.96 8.35
CA GLN A 306 -7.07 10.10 7.17
C GLN A 306 -7.87 8.81 7.41
N VAL A 307 -8.07 8.44 8.67
CA VAL A 307 -8.85 7.27 9.11
C VAL A 307 -10.01 7.77 9.96
N GLY A 308 -10.97 8.36 9.29
CA GLY A 308 -12.16 8.94 9.91
C GLY A 308 -13.30 7.93 10.12
N PHE A 309 -14.42 8.42 10.58
CA PHE A 309 -15.66 7.66 10.60
C PHE A 309 -16.27 7.65 9.19
N PRO A 310 -16.99 6.57 8.79
CA PRO A 310 -17.69 6.55 7.52
C PRO A 310 -18.64 7.74 7.41
N GLU A 311 -18.72 8.33 6.22
CA GLU A 311 -19.65 9.39 5.90
C GLU A 311 -21.08 8.90 6.18
N ASN A 312 -21.91 9.72 6.84
CA ASN A 312 -23.27 9.38 7.27
C ASN A 312 -23.39 8.25 8.30
N SER A 313 -22.33 7.82 8.97
CA SER A 313 -22.44 6.89 10.09
C SER A 313 -22.98 7.59 11.32
N THR A 314 -24.01 7.01 11.95
CA THR A 314 -24.57 7.47 13.22
C THR A 314 -24.04 6.60 14.36
N PRO A 315 -23.68 7.17 15.52
CA PRO A 315 -23.41 6.37 16.71
C PRO A 315 -24.64 5.51 17.06
N ILE A 316 -24.42 4.35 17.61
CA ILE A 316 -25.48 3.42 18.00
C ILE A 316 -25.31 3.01 19.47
N PHE A 317 -26.42 2.71 20.13
CA PHE A 317 -26.42 2.09 21.45
C PHE A 317 -25.94 0.64 21.36
N ASP A 318 -25.65 0.03 22.52
CA ASP A 318 -25.26 -1.40 22.64
C ASP A 318 -26.32 -2.37 22.08
N THR A 319 -27.59 -1.90 21.97
CA THR A 319 -28.68 -2.60 21.27
C THR A 319 -28.50 -2.68 19.73
N GLY A 320 -27.50 -1.99 19.16
CA GLY A 320 -27.29 -1.89 17.73
C GLY A 320 -28.19 -0.89 16.99
N THR A 321 -28.93 -0.03 17.72
CA THR A 321 -29.86 0.93 17.15
C THR A 321 -29.56 2.35 17.64
N THR A 322 -30.16 3.34 16.98
CA THR A 322 -30.09 4.76 17.39
C THR A 322 -31.13 5.14 18.43
N VAL A 323 -31.95 4.19 18.86
CA VAL A 323 -33.00 4.35 19.88
C VAL A 323 -32.90 3.19 20.86
N GLN A 324 -32.91 3.52 22.16
CA GLN A 324 -32.93 2.54 23.24
C GLN A 324 -34.03 2.89 24.25
N GLU A 325 -34.91 1.95 24.49
CA GLU A 325 -35.93 2.08 25.52
C GLU A 325 -35.54 1.26 26.75
N VAL A 326 -35.58 1.90 27.92
CA VAL A 326 -35.34 1.24 29.20
C VAL A 326 -36.65 1.30 30.00
N ALA A 327 -37.23 0.12 30.24
CA ALA A 327 -38.54 0.01 30.90
C ALA A 327 -38.58 0.75 32.25
N LYS A 328 -39.62 1.53 32.49
CA LYS A 328 -39.83 2.38 33.68
C LYS A 328 -38.83 3.51 33.87
N VAL A 329 -37.85 3.68 32.95
CA VAL A 329 -36.84 4.75 32.98
C VAL A 329 -37.15 5.78 31.90
N GLY A 330 -37.17 5.38 30.64
CA GLY A 330 -37.42 6.28 29.54
C GLY A 330 -36.79 5.83 28.21
N LYS A 331 -36.78 6.73 27.24
CA LYS A 331 -36.30 6.54 25.89
C LYS A 331 -35.02 7.38 25.66
N PHE A 332 -34.00 6.76 25.10
CA PHE A 332 -32.77 7.41 24.64
C PHE A 332 -32.75 7.40 23.13
N GLU A 333 -32.35 8.50 22.53
CA GLU A 333 -32.21 8.67 21.07
C GLU A 333 -30.89 9.36 20.78
N VAL A 334 -30.17 8.95 19.73
CA VAL A 334 -28.92 9.58 19.31
C VAL A 334 -28.99 9.94 17.83
N ASP A 335 -28.46 11.12 17.47
CA ASP A 335 -28.34 11.57 16.09
C ASP A 335 -26.90 11.34 15.54
N ALA A 336 -26.70 11.69 14.26
CA ALA A 336 -25.42 11.52 13.57
C ALA A 336 -24.28 12.37 14.16
N GLU A 337 -24.62 13.50 14.80
CA GLU A 337 -23.69 14.43 15.45
C GLU A 337 -23.33 13.98 16.87
N GLY A 338 -23.96 12.92 17.38
CA GLY A 338 -23.75 12.38 18.72
C GLY A 338 -24.60 13.10 19.80
N ASN A 339 -25.59 13.89 19.40
CA ASN A 339 -26.53 14.47 20.39
C ASN A 339 -27.42 13.36 20.91
N VAL A 340 -27.40 13.17 22.21
CA VAL A 340 -28.29 12.23 22.93
C VAL A 340 -29.44 12.96 23.50
N ILE A 341 -30.66 12.49 23.24
CA ILE A 341 -31.90 12.98 23.81
C ILE A 341 -32.45 11.89 24.73
N PHE A 342 -32.59 12.21 26.00
CA PHE A 342 -33.26 11.35 26.98
C PHE A 342 -34.65 11.90 27.32
N THR A 343 -35.66 11.11 27.07
CA THR A 343 -37.06 11.38 27.43
C THR A 343 -37.46 10.44 28.56
N PRO A 344 -37.49 10.92 29.82
CA PRO A 344 -37.84 10.09 30.96
C PRO A 344 -39.34 9.69 30.97
N VAL A 345 -39.63 8.52 31.51
CA VAL A 345 -41.01 8.22 31.95
C VAL A 345 -41.38 9.21 33.04
N LYS A 346 -42.61 9.74 33.02
CA LYS A 346 -43.08 10.79 33.93
C LYS A 346 -42.89 10.47 35.41
N SER A 347 -42.96 9.21 35.79
CA SER A 347 -42.79 8.78 37.18
C SER A 347 -41.33 8.47 37.55
N PHE A 348 -40.40 8.52 36.62
CA PHE A 348 -39.01 8.16 36.89
C PHE A 348 -38.28 9.27 37.65
N VAL A 349 -37.57 8.87 38.71
CA VAL A 349 -36.69 9.71 39.54
C VAL A 349 -35.44 8.93 39.88
N GLY A 350 -34.29 9.60 39.91
CA GLY A 350 -32.99 9.00 40.21
C GLY A 350 -32.06 8.94 39.00
N LYS A 351 -30.99 8.17 39.13
CA LYS A 351 -30.00 7.96 38.05
C LYS A 351 -30.47 6.87 37.08
N THR A 352 -30.31 7.12 35.80
CA THR A 352 -30.53 6.08 34.79
C THR A 352 -29.40 5.03 34.85
N PRO A 353 -29.61 3.83 34.33
CA PRO A 353 -28.49 3.02 33.92
C PRO A 353 -27.57 3.80 32.97
N GLU A 354 -26.26 3.49 32.96
CA GLU A 354 -25.38 3.97 31.91
C GLU A 354 -25.78 3.30 30.59
N VAL A 355 -25.90 4.06 29.52
CA VAL A 355 -26.12 3.57 28.16
C VAL A 355 -24.83 3.77 27.37
N GLU A 356 -24.28 2.67 26.83
CA GLU A 356 -23.06 2.72 26.00
C GLU A 356 -23.41 3.08 24.56
N LEU A 357 -22.72 4.05 24.02
CA LEU A 357 -22.75 4.41 22.59
C LEU A 357 -21.45 4.01 21.93
N SER A 358 -21.54 3.54 20.70
CA SER A 358 -20.39 3.13 19.92
C SER A 358 -20.44 3.68 18.50
N ARG A 359 -19.26 3.96 17.93
CA ARG A 359 -19.09 4.33 16.53
C ARG A 359 -17.80 3.72 16.00
N ALA A 360 -17.86 3.03 14.84
CA ALA A 360 -16.71 2.41 14.21
C ALA A 360 -16.11 3.33 13.13
N ASP A 361 -14.80 3.42 13.06
CA ASP A 361 -14.08 4.08 11.97
C ASP A 361 -14.16 3.30 10.66
N VAL A 362 -13.57 3.82 9.57
CA VAL A 362 -13.55 3.17 8.25
C VAL A 362 -12.81 1.83 8.23
N ASN A 363 -11.95 1.57 9.21
CA ASN A 363 -11.27 0.29 9.40
C ASN A 363 -12.11 -0.69 10.23
N GLY A 364 -13.20 -0.23 10.88
CA GLY A 364 -14.02 -1.02 11.79
C GLY A 364 -13.52 -1.00 13.23
N THR A 365 -12.56 -0.11 13.58
CA THR A 365 -12.13 0.10 14.97
C THR A 365 -13.18 0.90 15.71
N VAL A 366 -13.68 0.38 16.84
CA VAL A 366 -14.81 0.95 17.58
C VAL A 366 -14.33 1.89 18.68
N ALA A 367 -14.87 3.11 18.70
CA ALA A 367 -14.83 4.00 19.86
C ALA A 367 -16.11 3.84 20.68
N LYS A 368 -16.01 3.87 22.02
CA LYS A 368 -17.13 3.70 22.95
C LYS A 368 -17.15 4.80 23.99
N ALA A 369 -18.34 5.26 24.34
CA ALA A 369 -18.57 6.22 25.41
C ALA A 369 -19.93 6.01 26.07
N ASN A 370 -20.07 6.41 27.33
CA ASN A 370 -21.29 6.24 28.09
C ASN A 370 -22.04 7.56 28.23
N TYR A 371 -23.36 7.45 28.25
CA TYR A 371 -24.25 8.53 28.66
C TYR A 371 -25.06 8.11 29.88
N GLN A 372 -25.23 9.02 30.85
CA GLN A 372 -26.07 8.82 32.03
C GLN A 372 -26.83 10.10 32.38
N ALA A 373 -28.13 9.97 32.72
CA ALA A 373 -28.94 11.07 33.18
C ALA A 373 -29.30 10.91 34.65
N THR A 374 -29.41 12.03 35.36
CA THR A 374 -30.00 12.12 36.71
C THR A 374 -31.31 12.87 36.62
N VAL A 375 -32.38 12.33 37.19
CA VAL A 375 -33.68 12.94 37.24
C VAL A 375 -34.01 13.29 38.69
N THR A 376 -34.17 14.59 38.96
CA THR A 376 -34.52 15.13 40.29
C THR A 376 -36.01 15.16 40.46
N ALA A 377 -36.48 14.66 41.59
CA ALA A 377 -37.92 14.66 41.94
C ALA A 377 -38.49 16.07 42.01
N VAL A 378 -39.69 16.23 41.53
CA VAL A 378 -40.49 17.46 41.70
C VAL A 378 -41.72 17.12 42.52
N THR A 379 -41.87 17.77 43.69
CA THR A 379 -42.97 17.50 44.64
C THR A 379 -43.80 18.75 44.78
N PRO A 380 -45.01 18.79 44.21
CA PRO A 380 -45.96 19.86 44.46
C PRO A 380 -46.50 19.78 45.89
N THR A 381 -46.95 20.91 46.47
CA THR A 381 -47.48 21.02 47.84
C THR A 381 -48.87 21.56 47.84
N GLY A 382 -49.69 21.16 48.84
CA GLY A 382 -51.01 21.69 49.11
C GLY A 382 -51.07 22.27 50.52
N THR A 383 -51.87 23.32 50.66
CA THR A 383 -52.20 23.96 51.96
C THR A 383 -53.72 23.92 52.17
N GLY A 384 -54.10 23.34 53.25
CA GLY A 384 -55.49 23.20 53.62
C GLY A 384 -56.14 24.52 54.15
N ASP A 385 -57.42 24.44 54.41
CA ASP A 385 -58.18 25.53 54.98
C ASP A 385 -59.27 25.02 55.94
N GLN A 386 -59.68 25.87 56.87
CA GLN A 386 -60.77 25.61 57.83
C GLN A 386 -61.76 26.77 57.84
N THR A 387 -63.02 26.44 57.89
CA THR A 387 -64.13 27.48 57.99
C THR A 387 -65.03 27.23 59.17
N GLU A 388 -65.64 28.29 59.61
CA GLU A 388 -66.68 28.24 60.67
C GLU A 388 -67.86 29.08 60.26
N GLY A 389 -69.05 28.59 60.52
CA GLY A 389 -70.29 29.30 60.20
C GLY A 389 -71.53 28.72 60.93
N PRO A 390 -72.62 29.48 60.97
CA PRO A 390 -73.83 29.07 61.67
C PRO A 390 -74.59 27.96 60.93
N GLN A 391 -75.33 27.19 61.61
CA GLN A 391 -76.16 26.08 61.14
C GLN A 391 -77.02 26.49 59.93
N GLY A 392 -76.98 25.66 58.87
CA GLY A 392 -77.72 25.84 57.62
C GLY A 392 -77.15 26.86 56.63
N GLN A 393 -76.07 27.60 56.98
CA GLN A 393 -75.47 28.55 56.08
C GLN A 393 -74.28 27.90 55.26
N VAL A 394 -74.23 28.27 53.99
CA VAL A 394 -73.14 27.87 53.09
C VAL A 394 -71.81 28.50 53.54
N GLN A 395 -70.78 27.70 53.67
CA GLN A 395 -69.42 28.16 54.00
C GLN A 395 -68.51 28.10 52.75
N LYS A 396 -67.62 29.07 52.62
CA LYS A 396 -66.65 29.15 51.54
C LYS A 396 -65.25 29.22 52.13
N GLY A 397 -64.41 28.27 51.75
CA GLY A 397 -62.98 28.23 52.07
C GLY A 397 -62.15 28.15 50.83
N ARG A 398 -60.81 28.15 50.97
CA ARG A 398 -59.86 28.04 49.81
C ARG A 398 -58.70 27.21 50.19
N VAL A 399 -58.58 26.05 49.58
CA VAL A 399 -57.33 25.27 49.59
C VAL A 399 -56.40 25.78 48.48
N THR A 400 -55.08 25.76 48.71
CA THR A 400 -54.11 26.21 47.69
C THR A 400 -53.16 25.10 47.33
N PHE A 401 -52.78 25.07 46.05
CA PHE A 401 -51.82 24.12 45.51
C PHE A 401 -50.69 24.89 44.87
N LYS A 402 -49.42 24.53 45.20
CA LYS A 402 -48.20 25.14 44.65
C LYS A 402 -47.40 24.07 43.90
N ALA A 403 -46.98 24.34 42.64
CA ALA A 403 -46.11 23.50 41.88
C ALA A 403 -44.77 23.37 42.61
N GLY A 404 -44.19 22.20 42.56
CA GLY A 404 -42.83 21.95 43.11
C GLY A 404 -41.71 22.65 42.34
N ASP A 405 -41.91 22.88 41.04
CA ASP A 405 -41.04 23.70 40.17
C ASP A 405 -41.93 24.40 39.10
N PRO A 406 -41.62 25.66 38.71
CA PRO A 406 -42.38 26.38 37.68
C PRO A 406 -42.40 25.67 36.31
N LYS A 407 -41.42 24.85 36.00
CA LYS A 407 -41.33 24.06 34.73
C LYS A 407 -42.18 22.80 34.77
N VAL A 408 -42.59 22.37 35.96
CA VAL A 408 -43.41 21.18 36.19
C VAL A 408 -44.67 21.63 36.93
N GLY A 409 -45.53 22.34 36.24
CA GLY A 409 -46.76 22.91 36.77
C GLY A 409 -47.94 21.92 36.80
N PHE A 410 -49.09 22.43 37.24
CA PHE A 410 -50.36 21.70 37.10
C PHE A 410 -50.87 21.82 35.65
N PRO A 411 -51.56 20.80 35.10
CA PRO A 411 -52.14 20.89 33.77
C PRO A 411 -53.09 22.10 33.69
N ALA A 412 -53.08 22.80 32.56
CA ALA A 412 -54.01 23.89 32.31
C ALA A 412 -55.43 23.36 32.45
N ASN A 413 -56.29 24.12 33.14
CA ASN A 413 -57.71 23.79 33.43
C ASN A 413 -57.89 22.52 34.30
N SER A 414 -56.89 22.03 35.02
CA SER A 414 -57.09 20.96 36.01
C SER A 414 -57.79 21.51 37.25
N THR A 415 -58.83 20.83 37.72
CA THR A 415 -59.53 21.12 38.94
C THR A 415 -59.10 20.18 40.06
N PRO A 416 -58.80 20.64 41.26
CA PRO A 416 -58.63 19.76 42.40
C PRO A 416 -59.81 18.80 42.56
N VAL A 417 -59.57 17.63 43.07
CA VAL A 417 -60.59 16.60 43.26
C VAL A 417 -60.53 16.06 44.68
N PHE A 418 -61.70 15.67 45.19
CA PHE A 418 -61.79 14.95 46.45
C PHE A 418 -61.26 13.50 46.30
N ASP A 419 -61.16 12.78 47.40
CA ASP A 419 -60.76 11.35 47.43
C ASP A 419 -61.66 10.45 46.58
N THR A 420 -62.84 10.92 46.21
CA THR A 420 -63.80 10.29 45.27
C THR A 420 -63.40 10.41 43.83
N GLY A 421 -62.31 11.18 43.49
CA GLY A 421 -61.88 11.48 42.13
C GLY A 421 -62.75 12.49 41.39
N THR A 422 -63.70 13.16 42.09
CA THR A 422 -64.60 14.18 41.54
C THR A 422 -64.39 15.50 42.25
N ASN A 423 -64.91 16.60 41.69
CA ASN A 423 -64.91 17.94 42.30
C ASN A 423 -66.17 18.20 43.19
N VAL A 424 -66.97 17.16 43.39
CA VAL A 424 -68.16 17.19 44.29
C VAL A 424 -68.08 15.97 45.19
N LYS A 425 -68.30 16.19 46.51
CA LYS A 425 -68.42 15.13 47.51
C LYS A 425 -69.61 15.37 48.42
N GLU A 426 -70.52 14.39 48.53
CA GLU A 426 -71.63 14.39 49.45
C GLU A 426 -71.40 13.44 50.62
N ILE A 427 -71.60 13.92 51.82
CA ILE A 427 -71.53 13.11 53.03
C ILE A 427 -72.87 13.11 53.67
N ALA A 428 -73.47 11.91 53.77
CA ALA A 428 -74.83 11.76 54.36
C ALA A 428 -74.96 12.37 55.77
N LYS A 429 -75.99 13.13 56.02
CA LYS A 429 -76.24 13.85 57.28
C LYS A 429 -75.26 14.97 57.63
N VAL A 430 -74.26 15.25 56.76
CA VAL A 430 -73.25 16.33 56.91
C VAL A 430 -73.54 17.46 55.93
N GLY A 431 -73.44 17.14 54.60
CA GLY A 431 -73.66 18.13 53.56
C GLY A 431 -72.93 17.83 52.27
N LYS A 432 -72.88 18.79 51.32
CA LYS A 432 -72.28 18.75 50.04
C LYS A 432 -71.06 19.67 50.01
N PHE A 433 -69.94 19.16 49.51
CA PHE A 433 -68.73 19.92 49.27
C PHE A 433 -68.52 20.01 47.76
N GLU A 434 -68.10 21.17 47.23
CA GLU A 434 -67.84 21.46 45.85
C GLU A 434 -66.52 22.24 45.79
N VAL A 435 -65.65 21.93 44.87
CA VAL A 435 -64.37 22.65 44.65
C VAL A 435 -64.24 23.11 43.19
N ASP A 436 -63.84 24.35 42.98
CA ASP A 436 -63.55 24.91 41.65
C ASP A 436 -62.09 24.79 41.26
N GLY A 437 -61.72 25.22 40.00
CA GLY A 437 -60.39 25.18 39.47
C GLY A 437 -59.38 26.04 40.25
N GLU A 438 -59.80 27.06 40.94
CA GLU A 438 -59.03 27.98 41.79
C GLU A 438 -58.82 27.46 43.21
N GLY A 439 -59.43 26.31 43.55
CA GLY A 439 -59.37 25.70 44.89
C GLY A 439 -60.33 26.29 45.89
N ASN A 440 -61.31 27.08 45.46
CA ASN A 440 -62.35 27.54 46.36
C ASN A 440 -63.28 26.36 46.67
N VAL A 441 -63.45 26.06 47.96
CA VAL A 441 -64.36 25.02 48.49
C VAL A 441 -65.62 25.62 48.96
N THR A 442 -66.73 25.17 48.43
CA THR A 442 -68.07 25.52 48.89
C THR A 442 -68.66 24.34 49.66
N PHE A 443 -68.96 24.55 50.96
CA PHE A 443 -69.66 23.59 51.82
C PHE A 443 -71.10 24.03 52.06
N THR A 444 -71.97 23.18 51.62
CA THR A 444 -73.42 23.35 51.86
C THR A 444 -73.87 22.33 52.92
N PRO A 445 -74.06 22.74 54.21
CA PRO A 445 -74.41 21.80 55.25
C PRO A 445 -75.89 21.34 55.12
N VAL A 446 -76.16 20.11 55.56
CA VAL A 446 -77.55 19.69 55.82
C VAL A 446 -78.13 20.56 56.96
N LYS A 447 -79.33 20.99 56.83
CA LYS A 447 -79.99 21.94 57.78
C LYS A 447 -79.94 21.53 59.27
N THR A 448 -79.81 20.23 59.52
CA THR A 448 -79.73 19.68 60.87
C THR A 448 -78.33 19.42 61.38
N PHE A 449 -77.32 19.63 60.55
CA PHE A 449 -75.93 19.34 60.92
C PHE A 449 -75.37 20.46 61.84
N VAL A 450 -74.72 20.03 62.93
CA VAL A 450 -73.99 20.86 63.88
C VAL A 450 -72.72 20.10 64.30
N GLY A 451 -71.62 20.80 64.44
CA GLY A 451 -70.31 20.24 64.80
C GLY A 451 -69.27 20.34 63.71
N LYS A 452 -68.17 19.66 63.91
CA LYS A 452 -67.10 19.61 62.93
C LYS A 452 -67.37 18.54 61.87
N THR A 453 -67.12 18.88 60.56
CA THR A 453 -67.13 17.89 59.51
C THR A 453 -65.92 16.91 59.65
N PRO A 454 -65.95 15.71 59.06
CA PRO A 454 -64.75 14.99 58.82
C PRO A 454 -63.78 15.89 58.09
N GLU A 455 -62.42 15.65 58.26
CA GLU A 455 -61.41 16.29 57.46
C GLU A 455 -61.50 15.74 56.03
N ILE A 456 -61.65 16.64 55.05
CA ILE A 456 -61.82 16.25 53.63
C ILE A 456 -60.55 16.49 52.89
N GLU A 457 -59.91 15.41 52.37
CA GLU A 457 -58.67 15.48 51.50
C GLU A 457 -59.06 15.89 50.08
N LEU A 458 -58.37 16.90 49.57
CA LEU A 458 -58.37 17.30 48.18
C LEU A 458 -57.00 17.03 47.60
N SER A 459 -56.95 16.62 46.34
CA SER A 459 -55.71 16.42 45.64
C SER A 459 -55.70 17.10 44.26
N ARG A 460 -54.48 17.55 43.80
CA ARG A 460 -54.27 18.06 42.46
C ARG A 460 -52.94 17.51 41.95
N ALA A 461 -52.98 16.82 40.84
CA ALA A 461 -51.78 16.24 40.24
C ALA A 461 -51.07 17.22 39.26
N ASP A 462 -49.76 17.28 39.31
CA ASP A 462 -48.91 18.01 38.33
C ASP A 462 -48.88 17.30 36.94
N VAL A 463 -48.21 17.88 35.97
CA VAL A 463 -48.10 17.30 34.61
C VAL A 463 -47.41 15.93 34.57
N ASN A 464 -46.67 15.54 35.62
CA ASN A 464 -46.06 14.24 35.80
C ASN A 464 -46.97 13.23 36.50
N GLY A 465 -48.12 13.70 37.05
CA GLY A 465 -49.04 12.87 37.81
C GLY A 465 -48.72 12.80 39.32
N THR A 466 -47.75 13.61 39.82
CA THR A 466 -47.49 13.71 41.26
C THR A 466 -48.50 14.54 41.92
N ALA A 467 -49.23 13.96 42.91
CA ALA A 467 -50.34 14.62 43.60
C ALA A 467 -49.85 15.48 44.78
N ALA A 468 -50.29 16.74 44.79
CA ALA A 468 -50.31 17.57 46.00
C ALA A 468 -51.60 17.30 46.76
N LYS A 469 -51.57 17.31 48.10
CA LYS A 469 -52.71 17.06 48.96
C LYS A 469 -52.95 18.24 49.88
N ALA A 470 -54.21 18.60 50.09
CA ALA A 470 -54.64 19.65 51.00
C ALA A 470 -55.94 19.20 51.71
N ASN A 471 -56.08 19.54 52.96
CA ASN A 471 -57.30 19.18 53.76
C ASN A 471 -58.23 20.39 53.97
N TYR A 472 -59.48 20.14 53.86
CA TYR A 472 -60.53 21.14 54.23
C TYR A 472 -61.40 20.60 55.34
N GLN A 473 -61.76 21.45 56.34
CA GLN A 473 -62.66 21.11 57.41
C GLN A 473 -63.54 22.30 57.72
N ALA A 474 -64.87 22.05 57.89
CA ALA A 474 -65.87 23.08 58.33
C ALA A 474 -66.35 22.79 59.71
N THR A 475 -66.57 23.85 60.46
CA THR A 475 -67.25 23.82 61.76
C THR A 475 -68.61 24.52 61.63
N VAL A 476 -69.69 23.85 62.05
CA VAL A 476 -71.07 24.41 62.06
C VAL A 476 -71.51 24.65 63.49
N THR A 477 -71.71 25.89 63.80
CA THR A 477 -72.22 26.31 65.14
C THR A 477 -73.70 26.27 65.20
N ALA A 478 -74.24 25.78 66.32
CA ALA A 478 -75.71 25.71 66.53
C ALA A 478 -76.32 27.10 66.55
N VAL A 479 -77.52 27.22 65.96
CA VAL A 479 -78.31 28.42 66.02
C VAL A 479 -79.59 28.07 66.83
N THR A 480 -79.73 28.72 67.94
CA THR A 480 -80.93 28.52 68.81
C THR A 480 -81.86 29.72 68.63
N PRO A 481 -83.02 29.49 68.04
CA PRO A 481 -84.04 30.58 68.01
C PRO A 481 -84.56 30.87 69.42
N THR A 482 -84.74 32.13 69.74
CA THR A 482 -85.30 32.58 71.00
C THR A 482 -86.68 33.15 70.76
N GLY A 483 -87.64 32.70 71.52
CA GLY A 483 -89.02 33.25 71.54
C GLY A 483 -89.31 33.94 72.88
N THR A 484 -89.89 35.13 72.83
CA THR A 484 -90.40 35.85 74.01
C THR A 484 -91.92 35.81 73.98
N GLY A 485 -92.55 35.24 75.00
CA GLY A 485 -93.98 35.32 75.20
C GLY A 485 -94.32 36.53 76.04
N THR A 486 -95.41 37.25 75.72
CA THR A 486 -96.02 38.32 76.55
C THR A 486 -97.08 37.71 77.36
N LYS A 487 -97.12 38.07 78.67
CA LYS A 487 -98.18 37.73 79.60
C LYS A 487 -99.16 38.87 79.63
N THR A 488 -100.43 38.63 79.35
CA THR A 488 -101.43 39.61 79.44
C THR A 488 -102.35 39.23 80.62
N GLU A 489 -102.77 40.23 81.43
CA GLU A 489 -103.81 40.10 82.55
C GLU A 489 -105.01 40.84 82.16
N GLY A 490 -106.16 40.23 82.29
CA GLY A 490 -107.48 40.82 82.01
C GLY A 490 -108.56 40.33 82.98
N LEU A 491 -109.66 41.01 83.04
CA LEU A 491 -110.78 40.64 83.87
C LEU A 491 -111.50 39.44 83.24
N GLN A 492 -112.25 38.71 84.15
CA GLN A 492 -112.98 37.51 83.75
C GLN A 492 -114.08 37.85 82.70
N GLY A 493 -114.04 37.14 81.59
CA GLY A 493 -114.93 37.28 80.46
C GLY A 493 -114.64 38.27 79.41
N GLN A 494 -113.29 38.84 79.38
CA GLN A 494 -112.78 39.67 78.30
C GLN A 494 -111.71 38.91 77.46
N VAL A 495 -111.81 39.06 76.15
CA VAL A 495 -110.85 38.57 75.22
C VAL A 495 -109.61 39.39 75.40
N GLN A 496 -108.40 38.72 75.52
CA GLN A 496 -107.04 39.33 75.49
C GLN A 496 -106.39 39.01 74.21
N GLU A 497 -105.79 39.96 73.44
CA GLU A 497 -105.01 39.83 72.28
C GLU A 497 -103.47 39.95 72.56
#